data_9642896ce33ff094e3b1f71d9f5a570b
#
_entry.id   9642896ce33ff094e3b1f71d9f5a570b
#
_cell.length_a   1.000
_cell.length_b   1.000
_cell.length_c   1.000
_cell.angle_alpha   90.00
_cell.angle_beta   90.00
_cell.angle_gamma   90.00
#
_symmetry.space_group_name_H-M   'P 1'
#
loop_
_entity.id
_entity.type
_entity.pdbx_description
1 polymer ?
#
loop_
_entity_poly.entity_id
_entity_poly.type
_entity_poly.pdbx_seq_one_letter_code
_entity_poly.pdbx_strand_id
1 'polypeptide(L)'
;ISFEQSIDHLEKYFPGRGRELAVQLRDNTIALYKKCAEYALSKGIIIADTKFEFGLDENGKVVLGDEMLTPDSSRFWPADGYEPGHGQPSFDKQFARDWLKANPDNDWTLPQEIVDKTIDKYLQAYDGGQKNQQDQNQIQVIPLIILCHYII
;
A
#
# COMPACT_ATOMS: atom_id res chain seq x y z
N ILE A 1 11.45 -8.86 12.78
CA ILE A 1 11.34 -9.21 14.21
C ILE A 1 10.13 -10.10 14.43
N SER A 2 10.16 -10.97 15.45
CA SER A 2 9.01 -11.78 15.84
C SER A 2 7.96 -10.93 16.56
N PHE A 3 6.75 -11.49 16.72
CA PHE A 3 5.70 -10.80 17.47
C PHE A 3 6.10 -10.56 18.94
N GLU A 4 6.77 -11.53 19.58
CA GLU A 4 7.26 -11.36 20.95
C GLU A 4 8.34 -10.26 21.03
N GLN A 5 9.25 -10.21 20.06
CA GLN A 5 10.23 -9.13 20.00
C GLN A 5 9.59 -7.73 19.80
N SER A 6 8.46 -7.66 19.10
CA SER A 6 7.71 -6.40 18.96
C SER A 6 7.08 -5.96 20.28
N ILE A 7 6.59 -6.90 21.09
CA ILE A 7 6.10 -6.65 22.45
C ILE A 7 7.21 -6.08 23.32
N ASP A 8 8.36 -6.75 23.35
CA ASP A 8 9.51 -6.32 24.15
C ASP A 8 10.00 -4.93 23.74
N HIS A 9 9.97 -4.65 22.43
CA HIS A 9 10.36 -3.34 21.93
C HIS A 9 9.39 -2.25 22.34
N LEU A 10 8.08 -2.47 22.20
CA LEU A 10 7.05 -1.53 22.61
C LEU A 10 7.03 -1.30 24.12
N GLU A 11 7.30 -2.34 24.93
CA GLU A 11 7.36 -2.23 26.39
C GLU A 11 8.46 -1.26 26.87
N LYS A 12 9.58 -1.14 26.10
CA LYS A 12 10.65 -0.18 26.42
C LYS A 12 10.21 1.27 26.28
N TYR A 13 9.34 1.57 25.30
CA TYR A 13 8.87 2.93 25.02
C TYR A 13 7.54 3.24 25.71
N PHE A 14 6.73 2.22 25.97
CA PHE A 14 5.40 2.33 26.57
C PHE A 14 5.23 1.31 27.70
N PRO A 15 5.90 1.52 28.85
CA PRO A 15 5.89 0.56 29.96
C PRO A 15 4.48 0.19 30.42
N GLY A 16 4.22 -1.10 30.55
CA GLY A 16 2.91 -1.67 30.92
C GLY A 16 1.90 -1.77 29.76
N ARG A 17 2.26 -1.31 28.54
CA ARG A 17 1.37 -1.34 27.39
C ARG A 17 1.92 -2.12 26.19
N GLY A 18 3.13 -2.65 26.28
CA GLY A 18 3.81 -3.27 25.16
C GLY A 18 2.99 -4.36 24.46
N ARG A 19 2.42 -5.30 25.22
CA ARG A 19 1.57 -6.36 24.66
C ARG A 19 0.25 -5.84 24.09
N GLU A 20 -0.43 -4.93 24.80
CA GLU A 20 -1.67 -4.31 24.33
C GLU A 20 -1.46 -3.65 22.97
N LEU A 21 -0.45 -2.81 22.86
CA LEU A 21 -0.14 -2.08 21.63
C LEU A 21 0.27 -3.03 20.50
N ALA A 22 1.13 -4.02 20.76
CA ALA A 22 1.52 -5.00 19.73
C ALA A 22 0.31 -5.74 19.16
N VAL A 23 -0.64 -6.15 20.00
CA VAL A 23 -1.89 -6.79 19.57
C VAL A 23 -2.72 -5.84 18.73
N GLN A 24 -2.92 -4.59 19.17
CA GLN A 24 -3.69 -3.60 18.41
C GLN A 24 -3.06 -3.31 17.04
N LEU A 25 -1.74 -3.13 16.96
CA LEU A 25 -1.04 -2.89 15.71
C LEU A 25 -1.19 -4.07 14.74
N ARG A 26 -1.00 -5.29 15.22
CA ARG A 26 -1.19 -6.51 14.42
C ARG A 26 -2.61 -6.62 13.87
N ASP A 27 -3.59 -6.50 14.78
CA ASP A 27 -5.00 -6.73 14.44
C ASP A 27 -5.52 -5.65 13.49
N ASN A 28 -5.16 -4.38 13.71
CA ASN A 28 -5.48 -3.28 12.82
C ASN A 28 -4.84 -3.47 11.44
N THR A 29 -3.56 -3.84 11.39
CA THR A 29 -2.85 -4.12 10.12
C THR A 29 -3.56 -5.20 9.32
N ILE A 30 -3.91 -6.33 9.97
CA ILE A 30 -4.58 -7.46 9.30
C ILE A 30 -5.98 -7.06 8.83
N ALA A 31 -6.74 -6.35 9.67
CA ALA A 31 -8.11 -5.93 9.33
C ALA A 31 -8.12 -4.94 8.16
N LEU A 32 -7.24 -3.93 8.18
CA LEU A 32 -7.09 -2.97 7.10
C LEU A 32 -6.68 -3.66 5.80
N TYR A 33 -5.62 -4.48 5.85
CA TYR A 33 -5.14 -5.19 4.66
C TYR A 33 -6.23 -6.06 4.04
N LYS A 34 -6.92 -6.89 4.83
CA LYS A 34 -7.99 -7.77 4.32
C LYS A 34 -9.09 -6.98 3.63
N LYS A 35 -9.60 -5.93 4.27
CA LYS A 35 -10.66 -5.09 3.72
C LYS A 35 -10.24 -4.45 2.40
N CYS A 36 -9.03 -3.90 2.35
CA CYS A 36 -8.53 -3.22 1.16
C CYS A 36 -8.16 -4.20 0.04
N ALA A 37 -7.59 -5.36 0.36
CA ALA A 37 -7.25 -6.40 -0.60
C ALA A 37 -8.50 -6.99 -1.26
N GLU A 38 -9.56 -7.24 -0.51
CA GLU A 38 -10.85 -7.69 -1.03
C GLU A 38 -11.46 -6.66 -2.00
N TYR A 39 -11.46 -5.38 -1.61
CA TYR A 39 -11.94 -4.31 -2.47
C TYR A 39 -11.09 -4.17 -3.74
N ALA A 40 -9.76 -4.15 -3.63
CA ALA A 40 -8.85 -4.05 -4.78
C ALA A 40 -9.04 -5.23 -5.74
N LEU A 41 -9.18 -6.45 -5.21
CA LEU A 41 -9.42 -7.64 -6.02
C LEU A 41 -10.73 -7.55 -6.79
N SER A 42 -11.79 -6.98 -6.20
CA SER A 42 -13.07 -6.72 -6.89
C SER A 42 -12.92 -5.75 -8.07
N LYS A 43 -11.82 -4.99 -8.12
CA LYS A 43 -11.44 -4.06 -9.19
C LYS A 43 -10.36 -4.61 -10.13
N GLY A 44 -10.03 -5.91 -10.02
CA GLY A 44 -9.01 -6.54 -10.84
C GLY A 44 -7.58 -6.21 -10.43
N ILE A 45 -7.37 -5.77 -9.17
CA ILE A 45 -6.05 -5.39 -8.64
C ILE A 45 -5.72 -6.28 -7.43
N ILE A 46 -4.51 -6.81 -7.41
CA ILE A 46 -3.93 -7.51 -6.26
C ILE A 46 -3.02 -6.54 -5.52
N ILE A 47 -3.27 -6.32 -4.22
CA ILE A 47 -2.32 -5.67 -3.33
C ILE A 47 -1.29 -6.72 -2.90
N ALA A 48 -0.11 -6.69 -3.52
CA ALA A 48 0.93 -7.69 -3.28
C ALA A 48 1.58 -7.53 -1.91
N ASP A 49 1.88 -6.30 -1.55
CA ASP A 49 2.33 -5.91 -0.22
C ASP A 49 2.02 -4.43 0.04
N THR A 50 2.06 -4.08 1.31
CA THR A 50 1.91 -2.70 1.77
C THR A 50 2.60 -2.52 3.11
N LYS A 51 2.80 -1.26 3.50
CA LYS A 51 3.31 -0.84 4.80
C LYS A 51 2.25 0.02 5.48
N PHE A 52 2.06 -0.19 6.77
CA PHE A 52 1.25 0.69 7.62
C PHE A 52 2.13 1.29 8.71
N GLU A 53 1.94 2.57 8.98
CA GLU A 53 2.57 3.26 10.10
C GLU A 53 1.48 3.65 11.10
N PHE A 54 1.81 3.52 12.39
CA PHE A 54 0.90 3.84 13.46
C PHE A 54 1.58 4.72 14.49
N GLY A 55 0.82 5.60 15.10
CA GLY A 55 1.23 6.41 16.22
C GLY A 55 0.22 6.33 17.38
N LEU A 56 0.47 7.07 18.43
CA LEU A 56 -0.50 7.31 19.50
C LEU A 56 -0.93 8.77 19.48
N ASP A 57 -2.22 9.01 19.63
CA ASP A 57 -2.74 10.36 19.85
C ASP A 57 -2.46 10.83 21.29
N GLU A 58 -2.88 12.05 21.60
CA GLU A 58 -2.72 12.67 22.92
C GLU A 58 -3.41 11.90 24.08
N ASN A 59 -4.39 11.06 23.74
CA ASN A 59 -5.11 10.20 24.68
C ASN A 59 -4.49 8.79 24.77
N GLY A 60 -3.40 8.53 24.05
CA GLY A 60 -2.73 7.24 23.97
C GLY A 60 -3.46 6.19 23.14
N LYS A 61 -4.39 6.61 22.27
CA LYS A 61 -5.10 5.75 21.32
C LYS A 61 -4.25 5.53 20.08
N VAL A 62 -4.23 4.30 19.58
CA VAL A 62 -3.56 3.97 18.32
C VAL A 62 -4.28 4.65 17.15
N VAL A 63 -3.51 5.39 16.35
CA VAL A 63 -3.96 6.06 15.13
C VAL A 63 -3.09 5.62 13.96
N LEU A 64 -3.70 5.50 12.78
CA LEU A 64 -2.99 5.25 11.54
C LEU A 64 -2.31 6.55 11.11
N GLY A 65 -1.03 6.48 10.81
CA GLY A 65 -0.22 7.58 10.30
C GLY A 65 0.30 7.28 8.90
N ASP A 66 0.86 8.32 8.27
CA ASP A 66 1.49 8.26 6.95
C ASP A 66 0.54 7.79 5.84
N GLU A 67 1.03 7.80 4.60
CA GLU A 67 0.30 7.28 3.45
C GLU A 67 0.27 5.75 3.47
N MET A 68 -0.85 5.19 3.04
CA MET A 68 -0.99 3.76 2.86
C MET A 68 -1.67 3.44 1.53
N LEU A 69 -1.37 2.28 0.96
CA LEU A 69 -2.06 1.75 -0.23
C LEU A 69 -1.99 2.69 -1.44
N THR A 70 -0.92 3.46 -1.56
CA THR A 70 -0.58 4.22 -2.75
C THR A 70 0.42 3.44 -3.62
N PRO A 71 0.58 3.75 -4.91
CA PRO A 71 1.62 3.16 -5.74
C PRO A 71 3.04 3.44 -5.24
N ASP A 72 3.21 4.37 -4.32
CA ASP A 72 4.50 4.69 -3.70
C ASP A 72 4.79 3.84 -2.45
N SER A 73 3.78 3.58 -1.63
CA SER A 73 3.88 2.78 -0.39
C SER A 73 3.61 1.29 -0.57
N SER A 74 3.02 0.87 -1.69
CA SER A 74 2.50 -0.48 -1.93
C SER A 74 2.82 -0.98 -3.33
N ARG A 75 2.80 -2.32 -3.52
CA ARG A 75 2.87 -2.94 -4.85
C ARG A 75 1.49 -3.43 -5.27
N PHE A 76 1.11 -3.03 -6.49
CA PHE A 76 -0.15 -3.42 -7.11
C PHE A 76 0.12 -4.24 -8.37
N TRP A 77 -0.52 -5.38 -8.48
CA TRP A 77 -0.45 -6.25 -9.63
C TRP A 77 -1.81 -6.37 -10.31
N PRO A 78 -1.86 -6.51 -11.64
CA PRO A 78 -3.11 -6.90 -12.29
C PRO A 78 -3.53 -8.29 -11.81
N ALA A 79 -4.82 -8.48 -11.54
CA ALA A 79 -5.36 -9.79 -11.19
C ALA A 79 -5.46 -10.69 -12.43
N ASP A 80 -5.70 -10.07 -13.60
CA ASP A 80 -5.68 -10.77 -14.88
C ASP A 80 -4.26 -11.18 -15.24
N GLY A 81 -4.09 -12.45 -15.59
CA GLY A 81 -2.79 -13.04 -15.93
C GLY A 81 -1.85 -13.24 -14.73
N TYR A 82 -2.33 -13.12 -13.49
CA TYR A 82 -1.52 -13.42 -12.31
C TYR A 82 -1.17 -14.91 -12.24
N GLU A 83 0.11 -15.21 -12.14
CA GLU A 83 0.63 -16.56 -11.92
C GLU A 83 1.64 -16.57 -10.76
N PRO A 84 1.50 -17.46 -9.77
CA PRO A 84 2.46 -17.55 -8.67
C PRO A 84 3.82 -18.09 -9.13
N GLY A 85 4.88 -17.73 -8.40
CA GLY A 85 6.21 -18.29 -8.58
C GLY A 85 7.17 -17.51 -9.45
N HIS A 86 6.74 -16.42 -10.06
CA HIS A 86 7.61 -15.50 -10.82
C HIS A 86 7.21 -14.03 -10.63
N GLY A 87 8.04 -13.10 -11.16
CA GLY A 87 7.76 -11.66 -11.10
C GLY A 87 6.50 -11.31 -11.87
N GLN A 88 5.71 -10.40 -11.34
CA GLN A 88 4.47 -9.94 -11.94
C GLN A 88 4.65 -8.53 -12.55
N PRO A 89 3.90 -8.18 -13.62
CA PRO A 89 3.75 -6.79 -14.01
C PRO A 89 3.24 -5.96 -12.82
N SER A 90 3.77 -4.74 -12.65
CA SER A 90 3.42 -3.90 -11.51
C SER A 90 2.89 -2.55 -11.98
N PHE A 91 1.91 -1.99 -11.25
CA PHE A 91 1.36 -0.67 -11.47
C PHE A 91 2.02 0.42 -10.60
N ASP A 92 3.15 0.10 -9.99
CA ASP A 92 3.87 0.96 -9.05
C ASP A 92 5.27 1.37 -9.55
N LYS A 93 6.06 1.98 -8.67
CA LYS A 93 7.43 2.44 -8.96
C LYS A 93 8.46 1.33 -9.23
N GLN A 94 8.08 0.06 -9.20
CA GLN A 94 9.00 -1.05 -9.44
C GLN A 94 9.62 -0.99 -10.84
N PHE A 95 8.85 -0.53 -11.84
CA PHE A 95 9.33 -0.34 -13.20
C PHE A 95 10.53 0.63 -13.27
N ALA A 96 10.41 1.79 -12.62
CA ALA A 96 11.52 2.76 -12.53
C ALA A 96 12.72 2.19 -11.75
N ARG A 97 12.47 1.45 -10.67
CA ARG A 97 13.53 0.79 -9.89
C ARG A 97 14.28 -0.26 -10.69
N ASP A 98 13.58 -1.05 -11.49
CA ASP A 98 14.21 -2.08 -12.33
C ASP A 98 15.09 -1.45 -13.41
N TRP A 99 14.64 -0.33 -13.99
CA TRP A 99 15.46 0.44 -14.92
C TRP A 99 16.72 1.00 -14.23
N LEU A 100 16.60 1.58 -13.04
CA LEU A 100 17.74 2.11 -12.28
C LEU A 100 18.75 1.00 -11.94
N LYS A 101 18.31 -0.19 -11.58
CA LYS A 101 19.17 -1.34 -11.32
C LYS A 101 19.89 -1.82 -12.57
N ALA A 102 19.23 -1.78 -13.72
CA ALA A 102 19.82 -2.16 -15.00
C ALA A 102 20.79 -1.10 -15.56
N ASN A 103 20.73 0.13 -15.06
CA ASN A 103 21.56 1.26 -15.48
C ASN A 103 22.24 1.93 -14.27
N PRO A 104 23.19 1.25 -13.60
CA PRO A 104 23.78 1.74 -12.34
C PRO A 104 24.64 3.00 -12.48
N ASP A 105 25.15 3.25 -13.69
CA ASP A 105 26.02 4.40 -13.97
C ASP A 105 25.25 5.66 -14.42
N ASN A 106 23.90 5.66 -14.28
CA ASN A 106 23.13 6.87 -14.50
C ASN A 106 23.29 7.83 -13.31
N ASP A 107 23.24 9.11 -13.54
CA ASP A 107 23.31 10.16 -12.50
C ASP A 107 22.00 10.29 -11.69
N TRP A 108 21.33 9.18 -11.38
CA TRP A 108 19.99 9.14 -10.76
C TRP A 108 18.92 9.91 -11.57
N THR A 109 19.20 10.15 -12.85
CA THR A 109 18.27 10.82 -13.76
C THR A 109 17.55 9.77 -14.59
N LEU A 110 16.23 9.76 -14.54
CA LEU A 110 15.41 8.90 -15.37
C LEU A 110 15.23 9.53 -16.77
N PRO A 111 15.44 8.77 -17.86
CA PRO A 111 15.03 9.22 -19.17
C PRO A 111 13.53 9.51 -19.23
N GLN A 112 13.13 10.50 -20.05
CA GLN A 112 11.73 10.89 -20.17
C GLN A 112 10.81 9.71 -20.52
N GLU A 113 11.25 8.81 -21.38
CA GLU A 113 10.50 7.59 -21.72
C GLU A 113 10.18 6.71 -20.50
N ILE A 114 11.10 6.60 -19.55
CA ILE A 114 10.90 5.81 -18.32
C ILE A 114 9.95 6.54 -17.38
N VAL A 115 10.04 7.86 -17.30
CA VAL A 115 9.10 8.71 -16.54
C VAL A 115 7.68 8.52 -17.10
N ASP A 116 7.50 8.67 -18.41
CA ASP A 116 6.21 8.56 -19.08
C ASP A 116 5.59 7.17 -18.87
N LYS A 117 6.35 6.10 -19.05
CA LYS A 117 5.90 4.72 -18.79
C LYS A 117 5.54 4.48 -17.31
N THR A 118 6.23 5.13 -16.39
CA THR A 118 5.90 5.04 -14.95
C THR A 118 4.59 5.76 -14.66
N ILE A 119 4.38 6.93 -15.25
CA ILE A 119 3.12 7.67 -15.16
C ILE A 119 1.97 6.85 -15.74
N ASP A 120 2.16 6.25 -16.91
CA ASP A 120 1.14 5.39 -17.55
C ASP A 120 0.72 4.23 -16.64
N LYS A 121 1.66 3.62 -15.92
CA LYS A 121 1.34 2.55 -14.95
C LYS A 121 0.50 3.05 -13.78
N TYR A 122 0.79 4.24 -13.26
CA TYR A 122 0.00 4.85 -12.20
C TYR A 122 -1.42 5.18 -12.68
N LEU A 123 -1.55 5.69 -13.91
CA LEU A 123 -2.84 5.93 -14.54
C LEU A 123 -3.63 4.64 -14.78
N GLN A 124 -2.96 3.54 -15.18
CA GLN A 124 -3.61 2.23 -15.31
C GLN A 124 -4.16 1.71 -13.99
N ALA A 125 -3.42 1.89 -12.88
CA ALA A 125 -3.93 1.56 -11.54
C ALA A 125 -5.16 2.40 -11.19
N TYR A 126 -5.12 3.70 -11.49
CA TYR A 126 -6.24 4.61 -11.26
C TYR A 126 -7.47 4.22 -12.10
N ASP A 127 -7.31 4.00 -13.40
CA ASP A 127 -8.38 3.63 -14.33
C ASP A 127 -8.97 2.25 -14.00
N GLY A 128 -8.13 1.28 -13.60
CA GLY A 128 -8.58 -0.03 -13.14
C GLY A 128 -9.51 0.08 -11.93
N GLY A 129 -9.23 1.01 -11.02
CA GLY A 129 -10.10 1.33 -9.89
C GLY A 129 -11.44 1.99 -10.30
N GLN A 130 -11.48 2.67 -11.47
CA GLN A 130 -12.66 3.46 -11.93
C GLN A 130 -13.60 2.69 -12.86
N LYS A 131 -13.11 1.76 -13.68
CA LYS A 131 -13.87 1.12 -14.78
C LYS A 131 -15.15 0.40 -14.38
N ASN A 132 -15.40 0.15 -13.10
CA ASN A 132 -16.63 -0.47 -12.60
C ASN A 132 -17.61 0.51 -11.95
N GLN A 133 -17.43 1.83 -12.11
CA GLN A 133 -18.34 2.83 -11.53
C GLN A 133 -19.61 3.09 -12.34
N GLN A 134 -19.70 2.61 -13.58
CA GLN A 134 -20.89 2.88 -14.43
C GLN A 134 -22.13 2.04 -14.07
N ASP A 135 -22.01 1.01 -13.22
CA ASP A 135 -23.11 0.08 -12.92
C ASP A 135 -23.70 0.17 -11.50
N GLN A 136 -23.27 1.10 -10.65
CA GLN A 136 -23.90 1.26 -9.33
C GLN A 136 -24.13 2.73 -8.98
N ASN A 137 -25.37 3.16 -9.10
CA ASN A 137 -25.90 4.38 -8.50
C ASN A 137 -25.64 4.39 -6.99
N GLN A 138 -25.04 5.51 -6.51
CA GLN A 138 -24.98 5.95 -5.13
C GLN A 138 -24.03 5.20 -4.17
N ILE A 139 -22.73 5.24 -4.43
CA ILE A 139 -21.76 5.51 -3.37
C ILE A 139 -20.67 6.35 -4.05
N GLN A 140 -20.39 7.55 -3.55
CA GLN A 140 -19.25 8.32 -3.99
C GLN A 140 -17.99 7.54 -3.61
N VAL A 141 -17.46 6.79 -4.55
CA VAL A 141 -16.20 6.07 -4.39
C VAL A 141 -15.10 7.09 -4.56
N ILE A 142 -14.56 7.53 -3.44
CA ILE A 142 -13.31 8.27 -3.41
C ILE A 142 -12.26 7.35 -4.05
N PRO A 143 -11.51 7.78 -5.08
CA PRO A 143 -10.47 6.95 -5.70
C PRO A 143 -9.54 6.35 -4.65
N LEU A 144 -9.08 5.13 -4.84
CA LEU A 144 -8.20 4.42 -3.89
C LEU A 144 -6.98 5.28 -3.46
N ILE A 145 -6.54 6.18 -4.33
CA ILE A 145 -5.45 7.15 -4.09
C ILE A 145 -5.88 8.30 -3.15
N ILE A 146 -7.18 8.61 -3.05
CA ILE A 146 -7.71 9.72 -2.23
C ILE A 146 -8.23 9.21 -0.88
N LEU A 147 -8.52 7.91 -0.73
CA LEU A 147 -9.02 7.36 0.53
C LEU A 147 -8.03 7.50 1.71
N CYS A 148 -6.74 7.69 1.41
CA CYS A 148 -5.72 7.92 2.43
C CYS A 148 -5.74 9.34 3.05
N HIS A 149 -6.44 10.32 2.44
CA HIS A 149 -6.43 11.72 2.92
C HIS A 149 -7.62 12.09 3.80
N TYR A 150 -8.60 11.21 4.01
CA TYR A 150 -9.85 11.55 4.71
C TYR A 150 -10.24 10.63 5.87
N ILE A 151 -9.31 9.82 6.38
CA ILE A 151 -9.52 9.11 7.66
C ILE A 151 -8.45 9.62 8.65
N ILE A 152 -8.51 10.90 8.94
CA ILE A 152 -7.95 11.51 10.15
C ILE A 152 -9.13 12.03 10.96
#